data_e5bf4589d521d9997d3b8850d0789331
#
_entry.id   e5bf4589d521d9997d3b8850d0789331
#
_cell.length_a   1.000
_cell.length_b   1.000
_cell.length_c   1.000
_cell.angle_alpha   90.00
_cell.angle_beta   90.00
_cell.angle_gamma   90.00
#
_symmetry.space_group_name_H-M   'P 1'
#
loop_
_entity.id
_entity.type
_entity.pdbx_description
1 polymer ?
#
loop_
_entity_poly.entity_id
_entity_poly.type
_entity_poly.pdbx_seq_one_letter_code
_entity_poly.pdbx_strand_id
1 'polypeptide(L)'
;LFTINFLSFMFSAFLVFLIKTNLSENILSTSENEKVKFKDGLNFVLSDKKIYYLTITKGMFGISAAGLLSLFTILSLEVYDTGDLGAGLMWSARGIGAFIGPVLFRYLFGKTDQKLLSTIGPSIMIWGIFYFLIPFSPTLYVTTILLVLGHCGGGAQWAFSSYGIQILTPDNIRGRIAGLDYSFYF
;
A
#
# COMPACT_ATOMS: atom_id res chain seq x y z
N LEU A 1 16.50 16.09 -9.92
CA LEU A 1 15.47 15.13 -9.53
C LEU A 1 15.23 14.09 -10.63
N PHE A 2 14.92 14.47 -11.87
CA PHE A 2 14.65 13.56 -12.99
C PHE A 2 15.84 12.61 -13.28
N THR A 3 17.06 13.10 -13.21
CA THR A 3 18.28 12.28 -13.42
C THR A 3 18.42 11.19 -12.36
N ILE A 4 18.19 11.52 -11.08
CA ILE A 4 18.25 10.56 -9.97
C ILE A 4 17.15 9.50 -10.15
N ASN A 5 15.95 9.93 -10.51
CA ASN A 5 14.84 9.02 -10.76
C ASN A 5 15.13 8.07 -11.93
N PHE A 6 15.65 8.60 -13.05
CA PHE A 6 16.09 7.80 -14.19
C PHE A 6 17.14 6.76 -13.79
N LEU A 7 18.18 7.17 -13.07
CA LEU A 7 19.24 6.27 -12.61
C LEU A 7 18.70 5.16 -11.68
N SER A 8 17.75 5.49 -10.80
CA SER A 8 17.13 4.49 -9.91
C SER A 8 16.31 3.45 -10.68
N PHE A 9 15.57 3.86 -11.72
CA PHE A 9 14.85 2.92 -12.59
C PHE A 9 15.80 2.07 -13.42
N MET A 10 16.86 2.65 -13.98
CA MET A 10 17.88 1.90 -14.72
C MET A 10 18.57 0.87 -13.83
N PHE A 11 18.91 1.25 -12.59
CA PHE A 11 19.49 0.33 -11.62
C PHE A 11 18.53 -0.80 -11.26
N SER A 12 17.25 -0.50 -11.03
CA SER A 12 16.22 -1.51 -10.77
C SER A 12 16.05 -2.47 -11.96
N ALA A 13 15.99 -1.95 -13.18
CA ALA A 13 15.92 -2.76 -14.40
C ALA A 13 17.14 -3.68 -14.53
N PHE A 14 18.35 -3.16 -14.24
CA PHE A 14 19.58 -3.95 -14.24
C PHE A 14 19.52 -5.08 -13.21
N LEU A 15 19.05 -4.82 -11.99
CA LEU A 15 18.88 -5.85 -10.96
C LEU A 15 17.91 -6.94 -11.39
N VAL A 16 16.78 -6.57 -12.00
CA VAL A 16 15.81 -7.55 -12.54
C VAL A 16 16.43 -8.37 -13.66
N PHE A 17 17.23 -7.76 -14.55
CA PHE A 17 17.92 -8.46 -15.63
C PHE A 17 18.93 -9.50 -15.10
N LEU A 18 19.51 -9.29 -13.92
CA LEU A 18 20.42 -10.25 -13.27
C LEU A 18 19.71 -11.49 -12.71
N ILE A 19 18.38 -11.50 -12.62
CA ILE A 19 17.60 -12.65 -12.15
C ILE A 19 17.63 -13.73 -13.24
N LYS A 20 18.43 -14.77 -13.02
CA LYS A 20 18.60 -15.91 -13.95
C LYS A 20 17.58 -17.03 -13.78
N THR A 21 16.50 -16.83 -13.05
CA THR A 21 15.47 -17.87 -12.83
C THR A 21 14.53 -17.92 -14.03
N ASN A 22 14.40 -19.09 -14.65
CA ASN A 22 13.36 -19.37 -15.65
C ASN A 22 11.99 -19.42 -14.95
N LEU A 23 11.47 -18.25 -14.60
CA LEU A 23 10.13 -18.09 -13.98
C LEU A 23 9.02 -18.62 -14.90
N SER A 24 9.25 -18.64 -16.22
CA SER A 24 8.28 -19.11 -17.20
C SER A 24 8.05 -20.62 -17.22
N GLU A 25 9.08 -21.42 -17.02
CA GLU A 25 8.96 -22.89 -17.12
C GLU A 25 8.14 -23.49 -15.97
N ASN A 26 8.28 -22.97 -14.76
CA ASN A 26 7.49 -23.42 -13.61
C ASN A 26 6.02 -22.98 -13.66
N ILE A 27 5.70 -21.89 -14.38
CA ILE A 27 4.32 -21.40 -14.52
C ILE A 27 3.58 -22.16 -15.63
N LEU A 28 4.27 -22.51 -16.70
CA LEU A 28 3.66 -23.20 -17.85
C LEU A 28 3.31 -24.66 -17.56
N SER A 29 4.12 -25.35 -16.73
CA SER A 29 3.86 -26.75 -16.34
C SER A 29 2.66 -26.94 -15.42
N THR A 30 2.23 -25.89 -14.71
CA THR A 30 1.06 -25.94 -13.80
C THR A 30 -0.23 -25.45 -14.47
N SER A 31 -0.14 -24.81 -15.64
CA SER A 31 -1.22 -24.06 -16.27
C SER A 31 -1.94 -24.79 -17.41
N GLU A 32 -1.57 -26.04 -17.75
CA GLU A 32 -2.10 -26.70 -18.95
C GLU A 32 -3.56 -27.19 -18.84
N ASN A 33 -4.21 -27.18 -17.69
CA ASN A 33 -5.52 -27.84 -17.58
C ASN A 33 -6.73 -27.02 -17.12
N GLU A 34 -6.59 -25.76 -16.71
CA GLU A 34 -7.78 -24.95 -16.47
C GLU A 34 -7.57 -23.48 -16.86
N LYS A 35 -8.28 -23.04 -17.91
CA LYS A 35 -8.44 -21.61 -18.23
C LYS A 35 -9.33 -20.96 -17.14
N VAL A 36 -8.73 -20.71 -15.97
CA VAL A 36 -9.41 -19.99 -14.87
C VAL A 36 -9.88 -18.64 -15.41
N LYS A 37 -11.18 -18.38 -15.35
CA LYS A 37 -11.80 -17.14 -15.85
C LYS A 37 -11.68 -16.03 -14.81
N PHE A 38 -11.77 -14.76 -15.22
CA PHE A 38 -11.83 -13.61 -14.30
C PHE A 38 -12.94 -13.76 -13.25
N LYS A 39 -14.09 -14.33 -13.67
CA LYS A 39 -15.24 -14.60 -12.82
C LYS A 39 -14.91 -15.54 -11.65
N ASP A 40 -13.99 -16.47 -11.83
CA ASP A 40 -13.60 -17.41 -10.77
C ASP A 40 -12.82 -16.70 -9.67
N GLY A 41 -11.95 -15.72 -10.05
CA GLY A 41 -11.28 -14.84 -9.09
C GLY A 41 -12.28 -13.99 -8.29
N LEU A 42 -13.26 -13.40 -8.97
CA LEU A 42 -14.31 -12.61 -8.30
C LEU A 42 -15.14 -13.46 -7.36
N ASN A 43 -15.59 -14.63 -7.80
CA ASN A 43 -16.34 -15.56 -6.97
C ASN A 43 -15.53 -16.00 -5.73
N PHE A 44 -14.23 -16.23 -5.89
CA PHE A 44 -13.35 -16.58 -4.77
C PHE A 44 -13.27 -15.43 -3.76
N VAL A 45 -13.05 -14.19 -4.21
CA VAL A 45 -13.02 -13.00 -3.33
C VAL A 45 -14.35 -12.87 -2.56
N LEU A 46 -15.49 -13.10 -3.22
CA LEU A 46 -16.80 -12.97 -2.59
C LEU A 46 -17.12 -14.14 -1.63
N SER A 47 -16.55 -15.32 -1.84
CA SER A 47 -16.81 -16.52 -1.02
C SER A 47 -15.89 -16.61 0.20
N ASP A 48 -14.66 -16.14 0.12
CA ASP A 48 -13.71 -16.14 1.25
C ASP A 48 -13.79 -14.81 2.01
N LYS A 49 -14.36 -14.85 3.21
CA LYS A 49 -14.54 -13.66 4.07
C LYS A 49 -13.23 -12.93 4.37
N LYS A 50 -12.11 -13.64 4.52
CA LYS A 50 -10.83 -13.01 4.83
C LYS A 50 -10.31 -12.21 3.64
N ILE A 51 -10.30 -12.82 2.45
CA ILE A 51 -9.91 -12.16 1.21
C ILE A 51 -10.83 -10.98 0.91
N TYR A 52 -12.15 -11.17 1.07
CA TYR A 52 -13.14 -10.11 0.90
C TYR A 52 -12.86 -8.88 1.76
N TYR A 53 -12.63 -9.06 3.06
CA TYR A 53 -12.32 -7.93 3.95
C TYR A 53 -10.98 -7.29 3.65
N LEU A 54 -9.96 -8.07 3.26
CA LEU A 54 -8.66 -7.52 2.86
C LEU A 54 -8.79 -6.63 1.62
N THR A 55 -9.50 -7.08 0.61
CA THR A 55 -9.73 -6.34 -0.65
C THR A 55 -10.56 -5.08 -0.43
N ILE A 56 -11.69 -5.19 0.31
CA ILE A 56 -12.52 -4.01 0.61
C ILE A 56 -11.76 -2.97 1.43
N THR A 57 -11.00 -3.40 2.43
CA THR A 57 -10.20 -2.49 3.25
C THR A 57 -9.22 -1.69 2.42
N LYS A 58 -8.61 -2.31 1.40
CA LYS A 58 -7.70 -1.65 0.49
C LYS A 58 -8.42 -0.68 -0.46
N GLY A 59 -9.58 -1.07 -0.96
CA GLY A 59 -10.44 -0.19 -1.77
C GLY A 59 -10.88 1.06 -1.00
N MET A 60 -11.33 0.92 0.24
CA MET A 60 -11.66 2.06 1.10
C MET A 60 -10.45 2.96 1.38
N PHE A 61 -9.26 2.36 1.57
CA PHE A 61 -8.02 3.13 1.68
C PHE A 61 -7.74 3.93 0.39
N GLY A 62 -7.93 3.34 -0.80
CA GLY A 62 -7.76 4.01 -2.09
C GLY A 62 -8.69 5.21 -2.24
N ILE A 63 -9.98 5.05 -1.96
CA ILE A 63 -10.98 6.14 -1.99
C ILE A 63 -10.58 7.28 -1.05
N SER A 64 -10.18 6.95 0.17
CA SER A 64 -9.75 7.95 1.15
C SER A 64 -8.45 8.65 0.74
N ALA A 65 -7.50 7.93 0.14
CA ALA A 65 -6.21 8.47 -0.27
C ALA A 65 -6.33 9.40 -1.48
N ALA A 66 -7.22 9.11 -2.43
CA ALA A 66 -7.35 9.87 -3.68
C ALA A 66 -7.66 11.37 -3.44
N GLY A 67 -8.59 11.67 -2.53
CA GLY A 67 -8.92 13.06 -2.16
C GLY A 67 -7.80 13.78 -1.41
N LEU A 68 -7.05 13.05 -0.58
CA LEU A 68 -6.01 13.63 0.28
C LEU A 68 -4.76 14.05 -0.49
N LEU A 69 -4.42 13.37 -1.58
CA LEU A 69 -3.22 13.67 -2.36
C LEU A 69 -3.29 15.06 -3.01
N SER A 70 -4.47 15.47 -3.47
CA SER A 70 -4.70 16.80 -4.01
C SER A 70 -4.67 17.88 -2.91
N LEU A 71 -5.07 17.54 -1.68
CA LEU A 71 -5.09 18.47 -0.57
C LEU A 71 -3.71 18.91 -0.09
N PHE A 72 -2.66 18.10 -0.28
CA PHE A 72 -1.30 18.50 0.13
C PHE A 72 -0.83 19.76 -0.59
N THR A 73 -1.12 19.88 -1.88
CA THR A 73 -0.78 21.08 -2.65
C THR A 73 -1.60 22.29 -2.17
N ILE A 74 -2.91 22.11 -1.94
CA ILE A 74 -3.78 23.17 -1.45
C ILE A 74 -3.36 23.63 -0.05
N LEU A 75 -3.11 22.70 0.87
CA LEU A 75 -2.64 23.03 2.22
C LEU A 75 -1.33 23.80 2.19
N SER A 76 -0.40 23.41 1.31
CA SER A 76 0.89 24.07 1.18
C SER A 76 0.78 25.50 0.63
N LEU A 77 -0.06 25.69 -0.38
CA LEU A 77 -0.19 26.97 -1.07
C LEU A 77 -1.11 27.94 -0.33
N GLU A 78 -2.28 27.48 0.12
CA GLU A 78 -3.35 28.34 0.60
C GLU A 78 -3.42 28.44 2.13
N VAL A 79 -3.00 27.39 2.85
CA VAL A 79 -3.11 27.35 4.32
C VAL A 79 -1.80 27.73 4.99
N TYR A 80 -0.68 27.19 4.49
CA TYR A 80 0.64 27.37 5.11
C TYR A 80 1.51 28.40 4.39
N ASP A 81 1.12 28.85 3.20
CA ASP A 81 1.90 29.80 2.35
C ASP A 81 3.37 29.39 2.18
N THR A 82 3.60 28.09 1.93
CA THR A 82 4.95 27.51 1.85
C THR A 82 5.31 27.01 0.45
N GLY A 83 4.41 27.15 -0.51
CA GLY A 83 4.63 26.79 -1.90
C GLY A 83 5.03 25.32 -2.11
N ASP A 84 5.83 25.08 -3.13
CA ASP A 84 6.27 23.71 -3.52
C ASP A 84 7.10 23.01 -2.42
N LEU A 85 7.77 23.78 -1.57
CA LEU A 85 8.56 23.22 -0.48
C LEU A 85 7.68 22.51 0.54
N GLY A 86 6.57 23.13 0.93
CA GLY A 86 5.64 22.53 1.88
C GLY A 86 4.96 21.27 1.31
N ALA A 87 4.56 21.31 0.04
CA ALA A 87 4.03 20.14 -0.66
C ALA A 87 5.07 19.01 -0.68
N GLY A 88 6.32 19.31 -1.02
CA GLY A 88 7.42 18.36 -1.02
C GLY A 88 7.69 17.74 0.35
N LEU A 89 7.62 18.52 1.43
CA LEU A 89 7.75 18.02 2.81
C LEU A 89 6.61 17.07 3.18
N MET A 90 5.36 17.39 2.83
CA MET A 90 4.22 16.51 3.10
C MET A 90 4.29 15.20 2.33
N TRP A 91 4.71 15.23 1.05
CA TRP A 91 4.94 14.02 0.26
C TRP A 91 6.08 13.17 0.81
N SER A 92 7.17 13.80 1.27
CA SER A 92 8.30 13.12 1.90
C SER A 92 7.88 12.46 3.21
N ALA A 93 7.12 13.17 4.04
CA ALA A 93 6.57 12.64 5.28
C ALA A 93 5.72 11.39 5.07
N ARG A 94 4.85 11.42 4.04
CA ARG A 94 4.07 10.27 3.62
C ARG A 94 4.98 9.07 3.28
N GLY A 95 6.03 9.29 2.50
CA GLY A 95 6.97 8.24 2.11
C GLY A 95 7.72 7.65 3.32
N ILE A 96 8.22 8.51 4.21
CA ILE A 96 8.90 8.12 5.44
C ILE A 96 7.99 7.25 6.32
N GLY A 97 6.76 7.70 6.57
CA GLY A 97 5.79 6.94 7.37
C GLY A 97 5.47 5.58 6.75
N ALA A 98 5.21 5.55 5.44
CA ALA A 98 4.90 4.32 4.72
C ALA A 98 6.06 3.31 4.73
N PHE A 99 7.30 3.77 4.76
CA PHE A 99 8.49 2.93 4.86
C PHE A 99 8.69 2.40 6.30
N ILE A 100 8.61 3.27 7.29
CA ILE A 100 8.84 2.91 8.70
C ILE A 100 7.72 2.00 9.22
N GLY A 101 6.47 2.25 8.84
CA GLY A 101 5.29 1.60 9.38
C GLY A 101 5.35 0.07 9.39
N PRO A 102 5.52 -0.60 8.25
CA PRO A 102 5.57 -2.06 8.21
C PRO A 102 6.67 -2.66 9.10
N VAL A 103 7.84 -2.02 9.14
CA VAL A 103 8.98 -2.46 9.97
C VAL A 103 8.64 -2.31 11.45
N LEU A 104 8.13 -1.15 11.85
CA LEU A 104 7.74 -0.85 13.22
C LEU A 104 6.65 -1.79 13.72
N PHE A 105 5.58 -1.98 12.94
CA PHE A 105 4.47 -2.86 13.31
C PHE A 105 4.91 -4.32 13.41
N ARG A 106 5.75 -4.79 12.48
CA ARG A 106 6.33 -6.13 12.58
C ARG A 106 7.18 -6.32 13.84
N TYR A 107 7.94 -5.29 14.22
CA TYR A 107 8.76 -5.32 15.44
C TYR A 107 7.88 -5.33 16.70
N LEU A 108 6.87 -4.48 16.77
CA LEU A 108 6.02 -4.31 17.96
C LEU A 108 5.03 -5.46 18.16
N PHE A 109 4.39 -5.94 17.10
CA PHE A 109 3.27 -6.89 17.20
C PHE A 109 3.67 -8.34 16.89
N GLY A 110 4.86 -8.58 16.36
CA GLY A 110 5.42 -9.91 16.12
C GLY A 110 5.45 -10.33 14.66
N LYS A 111 6.03 -11.51 14.44
CA LYS A 111 6.48 -11.98 13.10
C LYS A 111 5.62 -13.09 12.52
N THR A 112 4.59 -13.57 13.21
CA THR A 112 3.71 -14.62 12.71
C THR A 112 2.62 -14.02 11.81
N ASP A 113 2.21 -14.77 10.79
CA ASP A 113 1.19 -14.34 9.82
C ASP A 113 -0.09 -13.87 10.51
N GLN A 114 -0.57 -14.64 11.49
CA GLN A 114 -1.77 -14.30 12.24
C GLN A 114 -1.64 -12.95 12.97
N LYS A 115 -0.49 -12.69 13.58
CA LYS A 115 -0.23 -11.42 14.27
C LYS A 115 -0.14 -10.26 13.29
N LEU A 116 0.55 -10.44 12.16
CA LEU A 116 0.66 -9.41 11.13
C LEU A 116 -0.71 -9.05 10.55
N LEU A 117 -1.53 -10.04 10.23
CA LEU A 117 -2.89 -9.80 9.72
C LEU A 117 -3.80 -9.12 10.76
N SER A 118 -3.65 -9.45 12.04
CA SER A 118 -4.42 -8.81 13.11
C SER A 118 -4.07 -7.33 13.33
N THR A 119 -2.92 -6.87 12.87
CA THR A 119 -2.52 -5.46 12.97
C THR A 119 -3.15 -4.56 11.92
N ILE A 120 -3.79 -5.11 10.88
CA ILE A 120 -4.41 -4.33 9.80
C ILE A 120 -5.46 -3.37 10.34
N GLY A 121 -6.36 -3.84 11.23
CA GLY A 121 -7.37 -2.99 11.86
C GLY A 121 -6.77 -1.82 12.64
N PRO A 122 -5.91 -2.07 13.64
CA PRO A 122 -5.19 -1.02 14.37
C PRO A 122 -4.41 -0.06 13.45
N SER A 123 -3.81 -0.56 12.36
CA SER A 123 -3.08 0.28 11.40
C SER A 123 -3.98 1.30 10.71
N ILE A 124 -5.19 0.88 10.31
CA ILE A 124 -6.19 1.77 9.70
C ILE A 124 -6.69 2.80 10.71
N MET A 125 -6.92 2.39 11.96
CA MET A 125 -7.34 3.32 13.01
C MET A 125 -6.28 4.40 13.26
N ILE A 126 -5.00 4.03 13.33
CA ILE A 126 -3.89 4.98 13.48
C ILE A 126 -3.87 5.94 12.28
N TRP A 127 -3.97 5.42 11.06
CA TRP A 127 -4.03 6.24 9.86
C TRP A 127 -5.19 7.24 9.92
N GLY A 128 -6.40 6.77 10.23
CA GLY A 128 -7.60 7.62 10.33
C GLY A 128 -7.50 8.69 11.42
N ILE A 129 -7.01 8.34 12.61
CA ILE A 129 -6.87 9.28 13.73
C ILE A 129 -5.92 10.42 13.36
N PHE A 130 -4.73 10.12 12.86
CA PHE A 130 -3.77 11.16 12.53
C PHE A 130 -4.22 12.03 11.36
N TYR A 131 -4.91 11.46 10.37
CA TYR A 131 -5.50 12.24 9.30
C TYR A 131 -6.65 13.13 9.75
N PHE A 132 -7.47 12.68 10.69
CA PHE A 132 -8.51 13.47 11.31
C PHE A 132 -7.93 14.69 12.08
N LEU A 133 -6.72 14.60 12.59
CA LEU A 133 -6.06 15.68 13.31
C LEU A 133 -5.42 16.74 12.39
N ILE A 134 -5.19 16.45 11.11
CA ILE A 134 -4.55 17.39 10.18
C ILE A 134 -5.27 18.74 10.10
N PRO A 135 -6.61 18.83 9.96
CA PRO A 135 -7.31 20.11 9.89
C PRO A 135 -7.12 21.00 11.12
N PHE A 136 -6.75 20.42 12.24
CA PHE A 136 -6.52 21.14 13.50
C PHE A 136 -5.06 21.51 13.73
N SER A 137 -4.17 21.17 12.80
CA SER A 137 -2.75 21.44 12.96
C SER A 137 -2.44 22.93 12.73
N PRO A 138 -1.71 23.57 13.68
CA PRO A 138 -1.43 25.01 13.59
C PRO A 138 -0.32 25.37 12.60
N THR A 139 0.50 24.41 12.20
CA THR A 139 1.68 24.66 11.36
C THR A 139 1.98 23.49 10.43
N LEU A 140 2.71 23.78 9.32
CA LEU A 140 3.20 22.78 8.39
C LEU A 140 4.02 21.68 9.10
N TYR A 141 4.83 22.01 10.09
CA TYR A 141 5.67 21.04 10.82
C TYR A 141 4.81 20.03 11.59
N VAL A 142 3.77 20.50 12.26
CA VAL A 142 2.82 19.62 12.96
C VAL A 142 2.12 18.71 11.96
N THR A 143 1.64 19.23 10.84
CA THR A 143 1.04 18.45 9.75
C THR A 143 2.02 17.38 9.24
N THR A 144 3.27 17.74 9.01
CA THR A 144 4.30 16.82 8.54
C THR A 144 4.49 15.65 9.53
N ILE A 145 4.54 15.92 10.84
CA ILE A 145 4.63 14.88 11.86
C ILE A 145 3.39 13.99 11.87
N LEU A 146 2.19 14.58 11.82
CA LEU A 146 0.93 13.83 11.75
C LEU A 146 0.87 12.93 10.51
N LEU A 147 1.38 13.39 9.37
CA LEU A 147 1.48 12.60 8.14
C LEU A 147 2.44 11.43 8.27
N VAL A 148 3.61 11.60 8.90
CA VAL A 148 4.53 10.48 9.18
C VAL A 148 3.83 9.44 10.04
N LEU A 149 3.21 9.85 11.15
CA LEU A 149 2.56 8.94 12.10
C LEU A 149 1.35 8.25 11.46
N GLY A 150 0.52 8.98 10.71
CA GLY A 150 -0.59 8.40 9.97
C GLY A 150 -0.13 7.38 8.94
N HIS A 151 0.89 7.72 8.15
CA HIS A 151 1.40 6.81 7.13
C HIS A 151 2.19 5.63 7.69
N CYS A 152 2.65 5.66 8.93
CA CYS A 152 3.09 4.42 9.59
C CYS A 152 1.95 3.39 9.65
N GLY A 153 0.74 3.82 9.99
CA GLY A 153 -0.45 2.97 9.92
C GLY A 153 -0.80 2.58 8.48
N GLY A 154 -0.91 3.56 7.57
CA GLY A 154 -1.26 3.31 6.18
C GLY A 154 -0.29 2.38 5.45
N GLY A 155 1.02 2.54 5.65
CA GLY A 155 2.05 1.67 5.09
C GLY A 155 1.99 0.25 5.63
N ALA A 156 1.78 0.08 6.94
CA ALA A 156 1.61 -1.23 7.57
C ALA A 156 0.34 -1.94 7.05
N GLN A 157 -0.79 -1.22 6.95
CA GLN A 157 -2.02 -1.74 6.37
C GLN A 157 -1.80 -2.23 4.93
N TRP A 158 -1.17 -1.41 4.09
CA TRP A 158 -0.88 -1.75 2.69
C TRP A 158 -0.01 -3.01 2.57
N ALA A 159 1.11 -3.04 3.30
CA ALA A 159 2.05 -4.16 3.23
C ALA A 159 1.41 -5.46 3.74
N PHE A 160 0.72 -5.43 4.88
CA PHE A 160 0.17 -6.64 5.48
C PHE A 160 -1.11 -7.12 4.80
N SER A 161 -1.94 -6.23 4.23
CA SER A 161 -3.07 -6.65 3.41
C SER A 161 -2.61 -7.32 2.11
N SER A 162 -1.60 -6.77 1.43
CA SER A 162 -1.01 -7.38 0.25
C SER A 162 -0.38 -8.74 0.55
N TYR A 163 0.35 -8.83 1.66
CA TYR A 163 0.90 -10.08 2.14
C TYR A 163 -0.19 -11.11 2.47
N GLY A 164 -1.25 -10.69 3.17
CA GLY A 164 -2.39 -11.54 3.50
C GLY A 164 -3.07 -12.12 2.26
N ILE A 165 -3.29 -11.31 1.24
CA ILE A 165 -3.84 -11.78 -0.04
C ILE A 165 -2.91 -12.83 -0.67
N GLN A 166 -1.60 -12.60 -0.65
CA GLN A 166 -0.64 -13.55 -1.24
C GLN A 166 -0.63 -14.92 -0.55
N ILE A 167 -0.66 -14.96 0.79
CA ILE A 167 -0.58 -16.22 1.54
C ILE A 167 -1.91 -16.96 1.64
N LEU A 168 -3.04 -16.26 1.53
CA LEU A 168 -4.39 -16.86 1.63
C LEU A 168 -4.95 -17.28 0.27
N THR A 169 -4.30 -16.88 -0.84
CA THR A 169 -4.79 -17.17 -2.19
C THR A 169 -4.06 -18.35 -2.80
N PRO A 170 -4.77 -19.35 -3.35
CA PRO A 170 -4.18 -20.45 -4.12
C PRO A 170 -3.38 -19.94 -5.33
N ASP A 171 -2.28 -20.63 -5.66
CA ASP A 171 -1.32 -20.21 -6.69
C ASP A 171 -1.95 -20.01 -8.06
N ASN A 172 -2.88 -20.91 -8.44
CA ASN A 172 -3.54 -20.92 -9.75
C ASN A 172 -4.45 -19.68 -10.03
N ILE A 173 -4.93 -18.99 -8.99
CA ILE A 173 -5.80 -17.80 -9.12
C ILE A 173 -5.16 -16.52 -8.56
N ARG A 174 -3.98 -16.61 -7.92
CA ARG A 174 -3.33 -15.48 -7.22
C ARG A 174 -3.16 -14.25 -8.10
N GLY A 175 -2.73 -14.40 -9.35
CA GLY A 175 -2.57 -13.27 -10.28
C GLY A 175 -3.89 -12.54 -10.56
N ARG A 176 -5.01 -13.25 -10.63
CA ARG A 176 -6.33 -12.64 -10.85
C ARG A 176 -6.83 -11.90 -9.63
N ILE A 177 -6.64 -12.48 -8.45
CA ILE A 177 -7.01 -11.82 -7.19
C ILE A 177 -6.16 -10.59 -6.94
N ALA A 178 -4.86 -10.66 -7.22
CA ALA A 178 -3.99 -9.48 -7.17
C ALA A 178 -4.46 -8.39 -8.14
N GLY A 179 -4.84 -8.73 -9.37
CA GLY A 179 -5.39 -7.79 -10.34
C GLY A 179 -6.70 -7.15 -9.85
N LEU A 180 -7.61 -7.93 -9.26
CA LEU A 180 -8.83 -7.42 -8.64
C LEU A 180 -8.53 -6.47 -7.47
N ASP A 181 -7.61 -6.87 -6.57
CA ASP A 181 -7.21 -6.06 -5.42
C ASP A 181 -6.67 -4.69 -5.84
N TYR A 182 -5.83 -4.65 -6.87
CA TYR A 182 -5.36 -3.38 -7.44
C TYR A 182 -6.48 -2.58 -8.13
N SER A 183 -7.42 -3.24 -8.81
CA SER A 183 -8.55 -2.55 -9.46
C SER A 183 -9.50 -1.89 -8.46
N PHE A 184 -9.61 -2.42 -7.25
CA PHE A 184 -10.39 -1.78 -6.17
C PHE A 184 -9.67 -0.59 -5.54
N TYR A 185 -8.35 -0.48 -5.70
CA TYR A 185 -7.57 0.63 -5.18
C TYR A 185 -7.57 1.84 -6.13
N PHE A 186 -7.54 1.62 -7.45
CA PHE A 186 -7.52 2.67 -8.49
C PHE A 186 -8.91 2.94 -9.05
#